data_8208c687caefb6bdbaae6db1406a68d6
#
_entry.id   8208c687caefb6bdbaae6db1406a68d6
#
_cell.length_a   1.000
_cell.length_b   1.000
_cell.length_c   1.000
_cell.angle_alpha   90.00
_cell.angle_beta   90.00
_cell.angle_gamma   90.00
#
_symmetry.space_group_name_H-M   'P 1'
#
loop_
_entity.id
_entity.type
_entity.pdbx_description
1 polymer ?
#
loop_
_entity_poly.entity_id
_entity_poly.type
_entity_poly.pdbx_seq_one_letter_code
_entity_poly.pdbx_strand_id
1 'polypeptide(L)'
;MRRPESKETRLLNRREFGGLCVALTSFVTSSASALDTASTVASTGAGRTVKFHDGTVVPVLGQGSGHVGQGRRPAAVEEEALRTGVSLGMALIDTAESYGEGRSEELISHVIAGQRDRVFLVSKVETNHVTGDGIARACEASLARLGTDYLDLYLLHWPVPSVEFSGVVVGFESPRAAGKIRAWGVSNFTVHQMEDLFQIPQGDRCATNQVPYSLDDRGIENELLPWCERHGMPGGLLTTRRPWRLRAAGSHACTYWRSTRFLGSCRCAGLDHPQR
;
A
#
# COMPACT_ATOMS: atom_id res chain seq x y z
N MET A 1 2.30 -42.50 34.62
CA MET A 1 1.90 -41.48 33.60
C MET A 1 2.22 -40.09 34.14
N ARG A 2 3.33 -39.51 33.74
CA ARG A 2 3.73 -38.13 34.13
C ARG A 2 3.30 -37.18 33.02
N ARG A 3 2.58 -36.09 33.36
CA ARG A 3 2.21 -35.01 32.46
C ARG A 3 3.46 -34.19 32.11
N PRO A 4 3.62 -33.67 30.88
CA PRO A 4 4.69 -32.75 30.53
C PRO A 4 4.37 -31.33 31.04
N GLU A 5 5.38 -30.71 31.65
CA GLU A 5 5.35 -29.31 32.09
C GLU A 5 5.36 -28.36 30.91
N SER A 6 4.47 -27.36 30.95
CA SER A 6 4.40 -26.24 30.03
C SER A 6 5.56 -25.27 30.30
N LYS A 7 6.40 -24.99 29.30
CA LYS A 7 7.40 -23.92 29.35
C LYS A 7 6.68 -22.57 29.22
N GLU A 8 6.56 -21.86 30.31
CA GLU A 8 6.18 -20.45 30.31
C GLU A 8 7.27 -19.61 29.66
N THR A 9 6.90 -18.89 28.58
CA THR A 9 7.76 -17.91 27.93
C THR A 9 7.69 -16.61 28.76
N ARG A 10 8.72 -16.35 29.55
CA ARG A 10 8.84 -15.17 30.40
C ARG A 10 9.08 -13.93 29.54
N LEU A 11 8.09 -13.05 29.45
CA LEU A 11 8.21 -11.74 28.83
C LEU A 11 9.04 -10.81 29.73
N LEU A 12 10.16 -10.33 29.22
CA LEU A 12 11.04 -9.34 29.88
C LEU A 12 10.30 -8.01 30.07
N ASN A 13 10.34 -7.47 31.28
CA ASN A 13 9.70 -6.20 31.61
C ASN A 13 10.60 -4.99 31.26
N ARG A 14 10.00 -3.79 31.25
CA ARG A 14 10.62 -2.52 30.82
C ARG A 14 11.90 -2.12 31.58
N ARG A 15 12.19 -2.68 32.73
CA ARG A 15 13.36 -2.37 33.55
C ARG A 15 14.59 -3.20 33.19
N GLU A 16 14.40 -4.39 32.62
CA GLU A 16 15.50 -5.28 32.24
C GLU A 16 16.16 -4.89 30.91
N PHE A 17 15.49 -4.05 30.08
CA PHE A 17 16.03 -3.54 28.82
C PHE A 17 16.99 -2.33 28.99
N GLY A 18 17.03 -1.72 30.18
CA GLY A 18 17.88 -0.56 30.47
C GLY A 18 19.32 -0.90 30.87
N GLY A 19 19.63 -2.15 31.15
CA GLY A 19 20.89 -2.59 31.75
C GLY A 19 21.99 -3.04 30.78
N LEU A 20 21.71 -3.14 29.47
CA LEU A 20 22.64 -3.76 28.50
C LEU A 20 23.37 -2.76 27.57
N CYS A 21 23.28 -1.46 27.82
CA CYS A 21 23.90 -0.42 26.98
C CYS A 21 25.06 0.34 27.64
N VAL A 22 25.63 -0.15 28.72
CA VAL A 22 26.81 0.51 29.36
C VAL A 22 27.89 -0.54 29.61
N ALA A 23 28.65 -0.88 28.59
CA ALA A 23 30.01 -1.37 28.66
C ALA A 23 30.57 -1.60 27.26
N LEU A 24 31.16 -0.59 26.64
CA LEU A 24 32.23 -0.67 25.64
C LEU A 24 32.66 0.76 25.24
N THR A 25 33.35 1.42 26.16
CA THR A 25 34.24 2.52 25.83
C THR A 25 35.59 2.18 26.39
N SER A 26 36.56 1.89 25.56
CA SER A 26 37.96 2.31 25.71
C SER A 26 38.83 1.75 24.57
N PHE A 27 39.66 2.63 24.08
CA PHE A 27 40.83 2.47 23.18
C PHE A 27 40.52 2.33 21.66
N VAL A 28 40.82 3.42 20.93
CA VAL A 28 41.97 3.51 20.06
C VAL A 28 42.22 4.97 19.63
N THR A 29 43.48 5.36 19.64
CA THR A 29 44.14 6.62 19.33
C THR A 29 44.05 7.01 17.84
N SER A 30 43.96 8.33 17.64
CA SER A 30 44.39 9.18 16.51
C SER A 30 44.81 8.53 15.18
N SER A 31 44.11 8.89 14.14
CA SER A 31 44.68 9.36 12.87
C SER A 31 43.66 10.23 12.14
N ALA A 32 44.02 11.47 11.89
CA ALA A 32 43.21 12.40 11.11
C ALA A 32 43.22 11.98 9.64
N SER A 33 42.04 11.81 9.05
CA SER A 33 41.86 11.85 7.61
C SER A 33 40.42 12.18 7.28
N ALA A 34 40.26 13.28 6.53
CA ALA A 34 39.15 13.63 5.63
C ALA A 34 37.72 13.43 6.15
N LEU A 35 37.08 14.55 6.36
CA LEU A 35 35.64 14.72 6.40
C LEU A 35 34.98 14.07 5.20
N ASP A 36 34.49 12.86 5.39
CA ASP A 36 33.45 12.28 4.57
C ASP A 36 32.14 12.44 5.35
N THR A 37 31.46 13.57 5.10
CA THR A 37 30.09 13.80 5.53
C THR A 37 29.17 12.89 4.69
N ALA A 38 29.29 11.60 4.90
CA ALA A 38 28.25 10.67 4.48
C ALA A 38 26.98 11.05 5.27
N SER A 39 26.14 11.84 4.63
CA SER A 39 24.78 12.11 5.07
C SER A 39 24.10 10.76 5.28
N THR A 40 23.93 10.38 6.54
CA THR A 40 23.11 9.21 6.91
C THR A 40 21.66 9.61 6.60
N VAL A 41 21.27 9.49 5.34
CA VAL A 41 19.88 9.50 4.93
C VAL A 41 19.25 8.33 5.68
N ALA A 42 18.48 8.66 6.73
CA ALA A 42 17.69 7.68 7.45
C ALA A 42 16.95 6.86 6.38
N SER A 43 17.10 5.55 6.40
CA SER A 43 16.41 4.61 5.54
C SER A 43 14.93 4.99 5.51
N THR A 44 14.53 5.76 4.51
CA THR A 44 13.13 5.96 4.16
C THR A 44 12.57 4.56 3.92
N GLY A 45 11.29 4.29 4.19
CA GLY A 45 10.67 2.96 4.02
C GLY A 45 10.79 2.36 2.61
N ALA A 46 11.60 2.96 1.75
CA ALA A 46 12.02 2.53 0.43
C ALA A 46 12.66 1.14 0.53
N GLY A 47 12.08 0.18 -0.18
CA GLY A 47 12.52 -1.21 -0.18
C GLY A 47 11.89 -2.11 0.89
N ARG A 48 11.07 -1.58 1.82
CA ARG A 48 10.27 -2.43 2.72
C ARG A 48 9.08 -3.02 1.95
N THR A 49 8.81 -4.28 2.21
CA THR A 49 7.68 -5.00 1.62
C THR A 49 6.83 -5.65 2.69
N VAL A 50 5.58 -5.93 2.36
CA VAL A 50 4.68 -6.84 3.08
C VAL A 50 4.32 -7.99 2.16
N LYS A 51 3.92 -9.11 2.74
CA LYS A 51 3.49 -10.27 1.99
C LYS A 51 2.01 -10.50 2.23
N PHE A 52 1.23 -10.59 1.16
CA PHE A 52 -0.17 -10.99 1.23
C PHE A 52 -0.29 -12.49 1.51
N HIS A 53 -1.49 -12.96 1.92
CA HIS A 53 -1.72 -14.36 2.24
C HIS A 53 -1.51 -15.30 1.04
N ASP A 54 -1.74 -14.82 -0.18
CA ASP A 54 -1.47 -15.55 -1.44
C ASP A 54 0.01 -15.61 -1.81
N GLY A 55 0.89 -14.98 -1.01
CA GLY A 55 2.33 -14.92 -1.23
C GLY A 55 2.81 -13.71 -2.01
N THR A 56 1.93 -12.86 -2.53
CA THR A 56 2.29 -11.64 -3.27
C THR A 56 3.08 -10.69 -2.39
N VAL A 57 4.25 -10.27 -2.88
CA VAL A 57 5.13 -9.31 -2.19
C VAL A 57 4.84 -7.90 -2.68
N VAL A 58 4.44 -7.03 -1.77
CA VAL A 58 3.93 -5.69 -2.06
C VAL A 58 4.80 -4.62 -1.39
N PRO A 59 5.23 -3.57 -2.11
CA PRO A 59 5.92 -2.44 -1.50
C PRO A 59 5.04 -1.74 -0.46
N VAL A 60 5.61 -1.39 0.69
CA VAL A 60 4.87 -0.73 1.79
C VAL A 60 4.46 0.69 1.43
N LEU A 61 5.20 1.33 0.52
CA LEU A 61 5.00 2.71 0.13
C LEU A 61 4.71 2.81 -1.36
N GLY A 62 3.64 3.56 -1.71
CA GLY A 62 3.20 3.74 -3.08
C GLY A 62 2.72 5.15 -3.38
N GLN A 63 2.36 5.36 -4.63
CA GLN A 63 1.86 6.61 -5.19
C GLN A 63 0.47 6.37 -5.78
N GLY A 64 -0.52 7.19 -5.37
CA GLY A 64 -1.86 7.17 -5.95
C GLY A 64 -1.99 8.18 -7.09
N SER A 65 -2.65 7.80 -8.17
CA SER A 65 -2.82 8.62 -9.37
C SER A 65 -4.24 9.18 -9.56
N GLY A 66 -5.08 9.20 -8.53
CA GLY A 66 -6.49 9.60 -8.61
C GLY A 66 -6.77 11.01 -9.16
N HIS A 67 -5.74 11.85 -9.26
CA HIS A 67 -5.84 13.19 -9.81
C HIS A 67 -4.86 13.45 -10.95
N VAL A 68 -4.16 12.44 -11.43
CA VAL A 68 -3.21 12.46 -12.54
C VAL A 68 -3.98 12.31 -13.86
N GLY A 69 -3.50 12.95 -14.92
CA GLY A 69 -4.12 12.89 -16.24
C GLY A 69 -5.44 13.67 -16.37
N GLN A 70 -5.77 14.53 -15.39
CA GLN A 70 -7.01 15.32 -15.38
C GLN A 70 -6.84 16.76 -15.93
N GLY A 71 -5.68 17.08 -16.48
CA GLY A 71 -5.40 18.41 -17.02
C GLY A 71 -5.22 19.51 -15.95
N ARG A 72 -5.09 19.14 -14.67
CA ARG A 72 -4.85 20.10 -13.57
C ARG A 72 -3.42 20.62 -13.55
N ARG A 73 -2.49 19.87 -14.11
CA ARG A 73 -1.07 20.18 -14.27
C ARG A 73 -0.61 19.71 -15.63
N PRO A 74 0.50 20.26 -16.18
CA PRO A 74 1.10 19.71 -17.38
C PRO A 74 1.48 18.22 -17.19
N ALA A 75 1.20 17.38 -18.18
CA ALA A 75 1.47 15.94 -18.12
C ALA A 75 2.94 15.64 -17.76
N ALA A 76 3.88 16.38 -18.36
CA ALA A 76 5.31 16.21 -18.07
C ALA A 76 5.66 16.41 -16.58
N VAL A 77 4.96 17.32 -15.87
CA VAL A 77 5.16 17.55 -14.43
C VAL A 77 4.61 16.38 -13.62
N GLU A 78 3.47 15.82 -14.02
CA GLU A 78 2.85 14.67 -13.36
C GLU A 78 3.69 13.40 -13.59
N GLU A 79 4.19 13.18 -14.81
CA GLU A 79 5.10 12.09 -15.13
C GLU A 79 6.40 12.16 -14.31
N GLU A 80 7.02 13.34 -14.26
CA GLU A 80 8.27 13.54 -13.50
C GLU A 80 8.06 13.29 -12.01
N ALA A 81 6.92 13.70 -11.44
CA ALA A 81 6.59 13.43 -10.05
C ALA A 81 6.49 11.93 -9.76
N LEU A 82 5.83 11.16 -10.63
CA LEU A 82 5.71 9.70 -10.50
C LEU A 82 7.07 9.01 -10.67
N ARG A 83 7.88 9.41 -11.67
CA ARG A 83 9.25 8.89 -11.89
C ARG A 83 10.15 9.15 -10.69
N THR A 84 10.07 10.36 -10.14
CA THR A 84 10.81 10.72 -8.93
C THR A 84 10.40 9.83 -7.76
N GLY A 85 9.09 9.61 -7.56
CA GLY A 85 8.60 8.71 -6.53
C GLY A 85 9.15 7.28 -6.68
N VAL A 86 9.14 6.72 -7.90
CA VAL A 86 9.73 5.40 -8.17
C VAL A 86 11.23 5.39 -7.87
N SER A 87 11.97 6.42 -8.26
CA SER A 87 13.42 6.53 -7.98
C SER A 87 13.74 6.61 -6.50
N LEU A 88 12.83 7.16 -5.69
CA LEU A 88 12.92 7.23 -4.24
C LEU A 88 12.41 5.94 -3.54
N GLY A 89 12.03 4.91 -4.31
CA GLY A 89 11.59 3.61 -3.80
C GLY A 89 10.09 3.51 -3.50
N MET A 90 9.27 4.48 -3.90
CA MET A 90 7.81 4.37 -3.88
C MET A 90 7.36 3.57 -5.12
N ALA A 91 7.72 2.29 -5.14
CA ALA A 91 7.62 1.43 -6.31
C ALA A 91 6.20 0.93 -6.61
N LEU A 92 5.23 1.10 -5.72
CA LEU A 92 3.83 0.82 -6.00
C LEU A 92 3.18 2.04 -6.66
N ILE A 93 2.51 1.83 -7.78
CA ILE A 93 1.65 2.84 -8.44
C ILE A 93 0.22 2.32 -8.45
N ASP A 94 -0.68 3.08 -7.84
CA ASP A 94 -2.12 2.78 -7.75
C ASP A 94 -2.90 3.71 -8.69
N THR A 95 -3.59 3.10 -9.67
CA THR A 95 -4.45 3.78 -10.64
C THR A 95 -5.83 3.11 -10.73
N ALA A 96 -6.65 3.54 -11.66
CA ALA A 96 -7.94 2.94 -12.03
C ALA A 96 -8.34 3.37 -13.44
N GLU A 97 -9.15 2.56 -14.12
CA GLU A 97 -9.68 2.88 -15.46
C GLU A 97 -10.53 4.17 -15.46
N SER A 98 -11.19 4.50 -14.34
CA SER A 98 -11.98 5.73 -14.20
C SER A 98 -11.15 6.98 -13.96
N TYR A 99 -9.88 6.86 -13.55
CA TYR A 99 -9.07 8.04 -13.25
C TYR A 99 -8.76 8.83 -14.52
N GLY A 100 -9.35 10.03 -14.61
CA GLY A 100 -9.25 10.86 -15.80
C GLY A 100 -9.81 10.20 -17.07
N GLU A 101 -10.76 9.25 -16.95
CA GLU A 101 -11.31 8.50 -18.08
C GLU A 101 -10.23 7.71 -18.84
N GLY A 102 -9.34 7.06 -18.09
CA GLY A 102 -8.22 6.28 -18.62
C GLY A 102 -6.92 7.06 -18.85
N ARG A 103 -6.97 8.40 -18.89
CA ARG A 103 -5.77 9.24 -19.11
C ARG A 103 -4.71 9.09 -18.03
N SER A 104 -5.10 8.72 -16.81
CA SER A 104 -4.14 8.37 -15.74
C SER A 104 -3.32 7.14 -16.12
N GLU A 105 -3.97 6.09 -16.64
CA GLU A 105 -3.28 4.88 -17.10
C GLU A 105 -2.38 5.16 -18.29
N GLU A 106 -2.83 5.98 -19.26
CA GLU A 106 -2.02 6.40 -20.41
C GLU A 106 -0.76 7.16 -19.97
N LEU A 107 -0.88 8.10 -19.03
CA LEU A 107 0.27 8.83 -18.50
C LEU A 107 1.23 7.89 -17.75
N ILE A 108 0.72 6.95 -16.97
CA ILE A 108 1.53 5.97 -16.25
C ILE A 108 2.28 5.06 -17.23
N SER A 109 1.75 4.77 -18.42
CA SER A 109 2.45 3.99 -19.45
C SER A 109 3.82 4.59 -19.78
N HIS A 110 3.90 5.92 -19.90
CA HIS A 110 5.16 6.62 -20.13
C HIS A 110 6.12 6.49 -18.93
N VAL A 111 5.57 6.50 -17.70
CA VAL A 111 6.38 6.37 -16.47
C VAL A 111 7.01 5.00 -16.34
N ILE A 112 6.27 3.93 -16.64
CA ILE A 112 6.74 2.54 -16.46
C ILE A 112 7.53 2.01 -17.67
N ALA A 113 7.52 2.73 -18.79
CA ALA A 113 8.27 2.34 -19.99
C ALA A 113 9.76 2.11 -19.67
N GLY A 114 10.26 0.91 -20.01
CA GLY A 114 11.64 0.48 -19.76
C GLY A 114 11.98 0.13 -18.29
N GLN A 115 10.99 0.18 -17.37
CA GLN A 115 11.17 -0.18 -15.96
C GLN A 115 9.96 -0.88 -15.34
N ARG A 116 9.14 -1.54 -16.15
CA ARG A 116 7.90 -2.20 -15.71
C ARG A 116 8.10 -3.21 -14.56
N ASP A 117 9.18 -3.93 -14.60
CA ASP A 117 9.60 -4.93 -13.61
C ASP A 117 9.97 -4.32 -12.24
N ARG A 118 10.27 -3.02 -12.20
CA ARG A 118 10.57 -2.28 -10.97
C ARG A 118 9.35 -1.69 -10.28
N VAL A 119 8.17 -1.78 -10.92
CA VAL A 119 6.93 -1.15 -10.45
C VAL A 119 5.91 -2.23 -10.11
N PHE A 120 5.36 -2.18 -8.91
CA PHE A 120 4.16 -2.91 -8.51
C PHE A 120 2.94 -2.10 -8.96
N LEU A 121 2.29 -2.53 -10.03
CA LEU A 121 1.23 -1.78 -10.70
C LEU A 121 -0.15 -2.29 -10.29
N VAL A 122 -0.96 -1.38 -9.76
CA VAL A 122 -2.34 -1.64 -9.35
C VAL A 122 -3.28 -0.84 -10.24
N SER A 123 -4.31 -1.50 -10.79
CA SER A 123 -5.44 -0.81 -11.41
C SER A 123 -6.77 -1.37 -10.91
N LYS A 124 -7.88 -0.76 -11.29
CA LYS A 124 -9.20 -1.10 -10.77
C LYS A 124 -10.23 -1.08 -11.89
N VAL A 125 -11.14 -2.08 -11.84
CA VAL A 125 -12.33 -2.14 -12.70
C VAL A 125 -13.50 -1.43 -12.06
N GLU A 126 -14.25 -0.69 -12.84
CA GLU A 126 -15.47 -0.02 -12.41
C GLU A 126 -16.67 -0.97 -12.34
N THR A 127 -17.65 -0.59 -11.54
CA THR A 127 -18.82 -1.40 -11.22
C THR A 127 -19.73 -1.74 -12.40
N ASN A 128 -19.71 -0.93 -13.45
CA ASN A 128 -20.47 -1.16 -14.68
C ASN A 128 -19.88 -2.27 -15.58
N HIS A 129 -18.67 -2.76 -15.27
CA HIS A 129 -17.98 -3.80 -16.03
C HIS A 129 -17.97 -5.17 -15.33
N VAL A 130 -18.71 -5.35 -14.22
CA VAL A 130 -18.62 -6.59 -13.42
C VAL A 130 -19.50 -7.74 -13.93
N THR A 131 -20.22 -7.59 -15.05
CA THR A 131 -21.12 -8.61 -15.58
C THR A 131 -20.51 -9.37 -16.75
N GLY A 132 -20.76 -10.67 -16.83
CA GLY A 132 -20.26 -11.54 -17.90
C GLY A 132 -18.73 -11.54 -17.96
N ASP A 133 -18.19 -11.26 -19.16
CA ASP A 133 -16.75 -11.11 -19.43
C ASP A 133 -16.22 -9.66 -19.26
N GLY A 134 -17.04 -8.78 -18.68
CA GLY A 134 -16.73 -7.36 -18.56
C GLY A 134 -15.44 -7.06 -17.79
N ILE A 135 -15.18 -7.78 -16.68
CA ILE A 135 -13.93 -7.62 -15.91
C ILE A 135 -12.72 -7.96 -16.79
N ALA A 136 -12.80 -9.05 -17.58
CA ALA A 136 -11.70 -9.44 -18.46
C ALA A 136 -11.46 -8.41 -19.57
N ARG A 137 -12.54 -7.91 -20.21
CA ARG A 137 -12.43 -6.84 -21.24
C ARG A 137 -11.91 -5.53 -20.66
N ALA A 138 -12.36 -5.13 -19.47
CA ALA A 138 -11.85 -3.94 -18.79
C ALA A 138 -10.36 -4.08 -18.46
N CYS A 139 -9.94 -5.27 -18.01
CA CYS A 139 -8.52 -5.58 -17.78
C CYS A 139 -7.70 -5.40 -19.07
N GLU A 140 -8.15 -5.96 -20.19
CA GLU A 140 -7.49 -5.81 -21.49
C GLU A 140 -7.35 -4.33 -21.89
N ALA A 141 -8.43 -3.57 -21.72
CA ALA A 141 -8.44 -2.15 -22.04
C ALA A 141 -7.45 -1.36 -21.13
N SER A 142 -7.39 -1.69 -19.84
CA SER A 142 -6.41 -1.10 -18.91
C SER A 142 -4.97 -1.46 -19.29
N LEU A 143 -4.70 -2.72 -19.63
CA LEU A 143 -3.39 -3.17 -20.09
C LEU A 143 -2.95 -2.44 -21.38
N ALA A 144 -3.88 -2.25 -22.32
CA ALA A 144 -3.62 -1.50 -23.55
C ALA A 144 -3.25 -0.03 -23.27
N ARG A 145 -3.98 0.66 -22.36
CA ARG A 145 -3.67 2.05 -21.97
C ARG A 145 -2.35 2.16 -21.21
N LEU A 146 -2.07 1.19 -20.36
CA LEU A 146 -0.83 1.11 -19.57
C LEU A 146 0.39 0.65 -20.40
N GLY A 147 0.20 0.10 -21.60
CA GLY A 147 1.29 -0.40 -22.43
C GLY A 147 2.07 -1.55 -21.80
N THR A 148 1.38 -2.48 -21.13
CA THR A 148 1.98 -3.62 -20.42
C THR A 148 1.13 -4.88 -20.58
N ASP A 149 1.75 -6.06 -20.44
CA ASP A 149 1.08 -7.35 -20.60
C ASP A 149 0.42 -7.84 -19.30
N TYR A 150 0.74 -7.23 -18.15
CA TYR A 150 0.22 -7.68 -16.87
C TYR A 150 0.08 -6.55 -15.84
N LEU A 151 -0.85 -6.75 -14.89
CA LEU A 151 -0.94 -6.02 -13.63
C LEU A 151 -0.43 -6.89 -12.48
N ASP A 152 0.16 -6.26 -11.47
CA ASP A 152 0.55 -6.98 -10.25
C ASP A 152 -0.68 -7.22 -9.38
N LEU A 153 -1.62 -6.25 -9.36
CA LEU A 153 -2.87 -6.35 -8.61
C LEU A 153 -4.01 -5.66 -9.39
N TYR A 154 -5.15 -6.34 -9.51
CA TYR A 154 -6.34 -5.77 -10.13
C TYR A 154 -7.51 -5.81 -9.16
N LEU A 155 -8.18 -4.68 -8.95
CA LEU A 155 -9.20 -4.54 -7.91
C LEU A 155 -10.58 -4.28 -8.49
N LEU A 156 -11.63 -4.77 -7.83
CA LEU A 156 -12.97 -4.21 -7.98
C LEU A 156 -13.04 -2.89 -7.21
N HIS A 157 -13.31 -1.78 -7.89
CA HIS A 157 -13.19 -0.43 -7.33
C HIS A 157 -14.20 -0.14 -6.21
N TRP A 158 -15.42 -0.64 -6.36
CA TRP A 158 -16.51 -0.50 -5.40
C TRP A 158 -17.36 -1.77 -5.33
N PRO A 159 -17.98 -2.06 -4.19
CA PRO A 159 -18.97 -3.13 -4.11
C PRO A 159 -20.18 -2.81 -4.97
N VAL A 160 -20.78 -3.86 -5.57
CA VAL A 160 -21.98 -3.75 -6.39
C VAL A 160 -23.12 -4.50 -5.72
N PRO A 161 -24.13 -3.82 -5.16
CA PRO A 161 -25.16 -4.45 -4.35
C PRO A 161 -26.02 -5.49 -5.09
N SER A 162 -26.11 -5.39 -6.42
CA SER A 162 -26.98 -6.23 -7.26
C SER A 162 -26.24 -7.35 -8.01
N VAL A 163 -24.94 -7.53 -7.77
CA VAL A 163 -24.12 -8.52 -8.46
C VAL A 163 -23.77 -9.65 -7.52
N GLU A 164 -24.00 -10.89 -7.96
CA GLU A 164 -23.54 -12.06 -7.23
C GLU A 164 -22.00 -12.16 -7.29
N PHE A 165 -21.37 -12.35 -6.15
CA PHE A 165 -19.91 -12.44 -6.06
C PHE A 165 -19.31 -13.61 -6.82
N SER A 166 -20.12 -14.66 -7.12
CA SER A 166 -19.69 -15.77 -7.99
C SER A 166 -19.23 -15.28 -9.37
N GLY A 167 -19.98 -14.36 -9.98
CA GLY A 167 -19.61 -13.74 -11.26
C GLY A 167 -18.35 -12.86 -11.14
N VAL A 168 -18.19 -12.15 -10.03
CA VAL A 168 -16.99 -11.34 -9.75
C VAL A 168 -15.76 -12.23 -9.64
N VAL A 169 -15.82 -13.31 -8.86
CA VAL A 169 -14.70 -14.25 -8.69
C VAL A 169 -14.28 -14.85 -10.03
N VAL A 170 -15.23 -15.36 -10.80
CA VAL A 170 -14.96 -15.93 -12.14
C VAL A 170 -14.35 -14.87 -13.06
N GLY A 171 -14.86 -13.63 -13.00
CA GLY A 171 -14.37 -12.52 -13.80
C GLY A 171 -12.91 -12.16 -13.52
N PHE A 172 -12.43 -12.29 -12.29
CA PHE A 172 -11.02 -12.07 -11.92
C PHE A 172 -10.15 -13.31 -12.14
N GLU A 173 -10.65 -14.49 -11.87
CA GLU A 173 -9.88 -15.72 -12.07
C GLU A 173 -9.56 -15.98 -13.56
N SER A 174 -10.41 -15.53 -14.49
CA SER A 174 -10.16 -15.63 -15.92
C SER A 174 -8.87 -14.88 -16.37
N PRO A 175 -8.73 -13.55 -16.16
CA PRO A 175 -7.50 -12.85 -16.51
C PRO A 175 -6.31 -13.29 -15.65
N ARG A 176 -6.53 -13.78 -14.42
CA ARG A 176 -5.47 -14.36 -13.59
C ARG A 176 -4.92 -15.65 -14.19
N ALA A 177 -5.78 -16.57 -14.63
CA ALA A 177 -5.38 -17.79 -15.30
C ALA A 177 -4.68 -17.52 -16.64
N ALA A 178 -5.03 -16.43 -17.32
CA ALA A 178 -4.39 -15.96 -18.55
C ALA A 178 -3.05 -15.24 -18.30
N GLY A 179 -2.62 -15.05 -17.05
CA GLY A 179 -1.38 -14.35 -16.68
C GLY A 179 -1.43 -12.83 -16.83
N LYS A 180 -2.62 -12.26 -17.07
CA LYS A 180 -2.82 -10.81 -17.24
C LYS A 180 -2.87 -10.03 -15.93
N ILE A 181 -3.19 -10.71 -14.86
CA ILE A 181 -3.07 -10.19 -13.50
C ILE A 181 -2.37 -11.23 -12.63
N ARG A 182 -1.55 -10.80 -11.68
CA ARG A 182 -0.86 -11.70 -10.75
C ARG A 182 -1.73 -12.03 -9.55
N ALA A 183 -2.41 -11.01 -9.02
CA ALA A 183 -3.35 -11.11 -7.91
C ALA A 183 -4.57 -10.23 -8.19
N TRP A 184 -5.67 -10.51 -7.49
CA TRP A 184 -6.84 -9.66 -7.51
C TRP A 184 -7.35 -9.37 -6.09
N GLY A 185 -8.17 -8.35 -5.97
CA GLY A 185 -8.77 -7.97 -4.72
C GLY A 185 -9.98 -7.08 -4.93
N VAL A 186 -10.42 -6.48 -3.84
CA VAL A 186 -11.56 -5.57 -3.84
C VAL A 186 -11.18 -4.23 -3.22
N SER A 187 -12.08 -3.25 -3.29
CA SER A 187 -11.92 -1.96 -2.65
C SER A 187 -13.24 -1.49 -2.04
N ASN A 188 -13.16 -0.89 -0.87
CA ASN A 188 -14.30 -0.32 -0.13
C ASN A 188 -15.34 -1.35 0.36
N PHE A 189 -14.96 -2.60 0.52
CA PHE A 189 -15.84 -3.66 1.04
C PHE A 189 -15.93 -3.57 2.57
N THR A 190 -17.13 -3.77 3.10
CA THR A 190 -17.38 -3.99 4.53
C THR A 190 -16.99 -5.41 4.94
N VAL A 191 -16.92 -5.67 6.27
CA VAL A 191 -16.69 -7.03 6.79
C VAL A 191 -17.72 -8.01 6.26
N HIS A 192 -19.01 -7.66 6.28
CA HIS A 192 -20.08 -8.52 5.77
C HIS A 192 -19.87 -8.91 4.28
N GLN A 193 -19.52 -7.93 3.46
CA GLN A 193 -19.25 -8.19 2.03
C GLN A 193 -18.00 -9.05 1.82
N MET A 194 -16.99 -8.91 2.68
CA MET A 194 -15.82 -9.78 2.65
C MET A 194 -16.17 -11.21 3.08
N GLU A 195 -17.03 -11.38 4.10
CA GLU A 195 -17.53 -12.68 4.53
C GLU A 195 -18.34 -13.35 3.43
N ASP A 196 -19.24 -12.62 2.79
CA ASP A 196 -20.02 -13.12 1.65
C ASP A 196 -19.12 -13.56 0.48
N LEU A 197 -18.13 -12.74 0.14
CA LEU A 197 -17.13 -13.05 -0.90
C LEU A 197 -16.38 -14.34 -0.58
N PHE A 198 -15.96 -14.53 0.68
CA PHE A 198 -15.19 -15.70 1.12
C PHE A 198 -16.02 -17.00 1.16
N GLN A 199 -17.34 -16.93 1.15
CA GLN A 199 -18.21 -18.11 0.98
C GLN A 199 -18.24 -18.62 -0.49
N ILE A 200 -17.83 -17.78 -1.44
CA ILE A 200 -17.80 -18.20 -2.86
C ILE A 200 -16.57 -19.07 -3.11
N PRO A 201 -16.69 -20.18 -3.85
CA PRO A 201 -15.51 -20.97 -4.25
C PRO A 201 -14.44 -20.09 -4.91
N GLN A 202 -13.22 -20.14 -4.39
CA GLN A 202 -12.08 -19.29 -4.79
C GLN A 202 -12.20 -17.81 -4.37
N GLY A 203 -13.24 -17.40 -3.65
CA GLY A 203 -13.36 -16.05 -3.11
C GLY A 203 -12.28 -15.72 -2.08
N ASP A 204 -11.78 -16.74 -1.38
CA ASP A 204 -10.63 -16.67 -0.46
C ASP A 204 -9.29 -16.36 -1.15
N ARG A 205 -9.24 -16.38 -2.49
CA ARG A 205 -8.09 -15.89 -3.27
C ARG A 205 -8.03 -14.36 -3.41
N CYS A 206 -9.04 -13.65 -2.93
CA CYS A 206 -9.03 -12.19 -2.83
C CYS A 206 -7.84 -11.75 -1.97
N ALA A 207 -6.81 -11.17 -2.57
CA ALA A 207 -5.53 -10.89 -1.92
C ALA A 207 -5.60 -9.72 -0.94
N THR A 208 -6.52 -8.76 -1.16
CA THR A 208 -6.61 -7.54 -0.34
C THR A 208 -7.96 -6.84 -0.50
N ASN A 209 -8.30 -6.01 0.49
CA ASN A 209 -9.37 -5.02 0.41
C ASN A 209 -8.74 -3.62 0.57
N GLN A 210 -8.74 -2.84 -0.52
CA GLN A 210 -8.23 -1.46 -0.49
C GLN A 210 -9.27 -0.52 0.10
N VAL A 211 -8.92 0.16 1.18
CA VAL A 211 -9.86 1.06 1.88
C VAL A 211 -9.22 2.40 2.25
N PRO A 212 -10.02 3.47 2.39
CA PRO A 212 -9.56 4.73 2.94
C PRO A 212 -9.12 4.57 4.39
N TYR A 213 -7.97 5.18 4.72
CA TYR A 213 -7.49 5.26 6.09
C TYR A 213 -6.66 6.52 6.27
N SER A 214 -6.95 7.28 7.32
CA SER A 214 -6.20 8.49 7.66
C SER A 214 -6.33 8.79 9.15
N LEU A 215 -5.65 9.82 9.64
CA LEU A 215 -5.82 10.26 11.04
C LEU A 215 -7.27 10.70 11.35
N ASP A 216 -7.98 11.20 10.34
CA ASP A 216 -9.36 11.65 10.47
C ASP A 216 -10.40 10.57 10.11
N ASP A 217 -9.97 9.45 9.51
CA ASP A 217 -10.81 8.34 9.10
C ASP A 217 -10.18 7.01 9.54
N ARG A 218 -10.59 6.54 10.71
CA ARG A 218 -10.06 5.37 11.40
C ARG A 218 -11.11 4.29 11.65
N GLY A 219 -12.30 4.42 11.05
CA GLY A 219 -13.44 3.52 11.29
C GLY A 219 -13.13 2.05 11.05
N ILE A 220 -12.21 1.75 10.11
CA ILE A 220 -11.81 0.38 9.79
C ILE A 220 -11.09 -0.36 10.94
N GLU A 221 -10.57 0.36 11.94
CA GLU A 221 -9.87 -0.24 13.09
C GLU A 221 -10.81 -1.04 14.01
N ASN A 222 -12.11 -0.73 13.97
CA ASN A 222 -13.08 -1.37 14.85
C ASN A 222 -13.37 -2.82 14.44
N GLU A 223 -13.52 -3.08 13.15
CA GLU A 223 -13.98 -4.38 12.63
C GLU A 223 -13.13 -4.91 11.49
N LEU A 224 -12.89 -4.08 10.45
CA LEU A 224 -12.29 -4.54 9.20
C LEU A 224 -10.81 -4.92 9.36
N LEU A 225 -10.01 -4.10 10.03
CA LEU A 225 -8.60 -4.46 10.26
C LEU A 225 -8.45 -5.73 11.11
N PRO A 226 -9.17 -5.90 12.25
CA PRO A 226 -9.16 -7.16 12.99
C PRO A 226 -9.66 -8.36 12.16
N TRP A 227 -10.64 -8.15 11.27
CA TRP A 227 -11.09 -9.18 10.35
C TRP A 227 -9.98 -9.57 9.37
N CYS A 228 -9.35 -8.60 8.72
CA CYS A 228 -8.24 -8.81 7.80
C CYS A 228 -7.08 -9.57 8.47
N GLU A 229 -6.70 -9.19 9.69
CA GLU A 229 -5.65 -9.87 10.46
C GLU A 229 -5.97 -11.36 10.70
N ARG A 230 -7.21 -11.66 11.08
CA ARG A 230 -7.65 -13.07 11.29
C ARG A 230 -7.61 -13.90 10.02
N HIS A 231 -7.78 -13.28 8.85
CA HIS A 231 -7.78 -13.95 7.55
C HIS A 231 -6.42 -13.89 6.83
N GLY A 232 -5.37 -13.45 7.54
CA GLY A 232 -4.02 -13.37 6.99
C GLY A 232 -3.85 -12.30 5.90
N MET A 233 -4.82 -11.38 5.78
CA MET A 233 -4.74 -10.20 4.93
C MET A 233 -4.03 -9.10 5.71
N PRO A 234 -2.71 -8.84 5.50
CA PRO A 234 -2.00 -7.84 6.27
C PRO A 234 -2.60 -6.47 5.97
N GLY A 235 -3.23 -5.87 6.95
CA GLY A 235 -3.71 -4.50 7.05
C GLY A 235 -4.28 -3.78 5.83
N GLY A 236 -4.61 -4.50 4.76
CA GLY A 236 -5.16 -3.95 3.52
C GLY A 236 -4.21 -3.01 2.76
N LEU A 237 -4.55 -2.69 1.54
CA LEU A 237 -3.94 -1.58 0.82
C LEU A 237 -4.63 -0.29 1.29
N LEU A 238 -3.95 0.52 2.10
CA LEU A 238 -4.55 1.71 2.70
C LEU A 238 -4.32 2.92 1.79
N THR A 239 -5.38 3.68 1.51
CA THR A 239 -5.28 4.89 0.71
C THR A 239 -5.67 6.12 1.51
N THR A 240 -4.97 7.24 1.31
CA THR A 240 -5.34 8.53 1.87
C THR A 240 -6.12 9.33 0.82
N ARG A 241 -7.42 9.51 1.02
CA ARG A 241 -8.29 10.21 0.05
C ARG A 241 -8.13 11.72 0.02
N ARG A 242 -7.47 12.33 0.99
CA ARG A 242 -7.30 13.78 1.05
C ARG A 242 -5.83 14.15 0.98
N PRO A 243 -5.46 15.15 0.15
CA PRO A 243 -4.16 15.77 0.31
C PRO A 243 -4.11 16.27 1.76
N TRP A 244 -3.07 15.87 2.49
CA TRP A 244 -2.78 16.32 3.85
C TRP A 244 -2.73 17.86 3.83
N ARG A 245 -3.83 18.52 4.11
CA ARG A 245 -3.79 19.91 4.54
C ARG A 245 -3.40 19.84 6.02
N LEU A 246 -2.14 20.13 6.32
CA LEU A 246 -1.75 20.52 7.67
C LEU A 246 -2.64 21.71 8.07
N ARG A 247 -3.80 21.44 8.65
CA ARG A 247 -4.38 22.41 9.56
C ARG A 247 -3.38 22.48 10.69
N ALA A 248 -2.84 23.66 10.91
CA ALA A 248 -2.07 23.98 12.10
C ALA A 248 -3.02 23.78 13.30
N ALA A 249 -3.20 22.54 13.72
CA ALA A 249 -3.85 22.16 14.95
C ALA A 249 -2.72 21.81 15.91
N GLY A 250 -2.72 22.51 17.02
CA GLY A 250 -1.68 22.57 18.02
C GLY A 250 -1.02 21.24 18.38
N SER A 251 0.07 21.34 19.09
CA SER A 251 1.09 20.40 19.54
C SER A 251 0.71 18.95 19.92
N HIS A 252 -0.55 18.53 19.80
CA HIS A 252 -1.02 17.20 20.17
C HIS A 252 -0.88 16.14 19.08
N ALA A 253 -0.71 16.50 17.81
CA ALA A 253 -0.60 15.55 16.71
C ALA A 253 0.74 14.76 16.72
N CYS A 254 1.80 15.33 17.29
CA CYS A 254 3.13 14.72 17.28
C CYS A 254 3.29 13.56 18.30
N THR A 255 2.46 13.53 19.35
CA THR A 255 2.56 12.53 20.42
C THR A 255 1.92 11.18 20.05
N TYR A 256 0.96 11.20 19.13
CA TYR A 256 0.17 10.02 18.75
C TYR A 256 0.94 9.02 17.88
N TRP A 257 1.87 9.49 17.05
CA TRP A 257 2.66 8.66 16.14
C TRP A 257 3.64 7.71 16.84
N ARG A 258 3.88 7.88 18.13
CA ARG A 258 4.79 7.01 18.91
C ARG A 258 4.16 5.73 19.45
N SER A 259 2.84 5.61 19.43
CA SER A 259 2.14 4.49 20.08
C SER A 259 1.64 3.40 19.15
N THR A 260 1.58 3.63 17.85
CA THR A 260 1.14 2.61 16.89
C THR A 260 2.34 1.93 16.24
N ARG A 261 2.44 0.61 16.40
CA ARG A 261 3.53 -0.25 15.93
C ARG A 261 3.69 -0.33 14.40
N PHE A 262 2.97 0.45 13.63
CA PHE A 262 2.82 0.24 12.19
C PHE A 262 3.49 1.29 11.27
N LEU A 263 4.13 2.37 11.77
CA LEU A 263 4.72 3.36 10.87
C LEU A 263 6.12 3.79 11.33
N GLY A 264 7.09 3.51 10.46
CA GLY A 264 8.45 3.99 10.60
C GLY A 264 8.51 5.53 10.61
N SER A 265 9.39 6.03 11.43
CA SER A 265 9.67 7.43 11.75
C SER A 265 9.51 8.42 10.58
N CYS A 266 8.51 9.31 10.67
CA CYS A 266 8.51 10.58 9.97
C CYS A 266 9.11 11.65 10.91
N ARG A 267 10.26 12.23 10.57
CA ARG A 267 10.79 13.41 11.25
C ARG A 267 10.19 14.65 10.60
N CYS A 268 9.46 15.45 11.36
CA CYS A 268 9.13 16.81 10.96
C CYS A 268 10.41 17.65 11.00
N ALA A 269 10.91 18.06 9.85
CA ALA A 269 11.91 19.12 9.77
C ALA A 269 11.24 20.44 10.20
N GLY A 270 11.78 21.09 11.22
CA GLY A 270 11.31 22.39 11.68
C GLY A 270 11.52 23.43 10.58
N LEU A 271 10.45 24.09 10.21
CA LEU A 271 10.51 25.35 9.47
C LEU A 271 10.38 26.48 10.51
N ASP A 272 11.52 27.02 10.90
CA ASP A 272 11.58 28.30 11.56
C ASP A 272 11.11 29.38 10.57
N HIS A 273 9.99 30.00 10.85
CA HIS A 273 9.56 31.21 10.17
C HIS A 273 9.88 32.40 11.08
N PRO A 274 10.66 33.40 10.61
CA PRO A 274 10.84 34.62 11.38
C PRO A 274 9.55 35.43 11.39
N GLN A 275 9.20 35.88 12.58
CA GLN A 275 8.13 36.85 12.78
C GLN A 275 8.48 38.20 12.13
N ARG A 276 7.58 38.73 11.33
CA ARG A 276 7.26 40.14 11.19
C ARG A 276 5.77 40.31 11.02
#